data_dcf0a4eaa2481fd842b88a2ad26829ca
#
_entry.id   dcf0a4eaa2481fd842b88a2ad26829ca
#
_cell.length_a   1.000
_cell.length_b   1.000
_cell.length_c   1.000
_cell.angle_alpha   90.00
_cell.angle_beta   90.00
_cell.angle_gamma   90.00
#
_symmetry.space_group_name_H-M   'P 1'
#
loop_
_entity.id
_entity.type
_entity.pdbx_description
1 polymer ?
#
loop_
_entity_poly.entity_id
_entity_poly.type
_entity_poly.pdbx_seq_one_letter_code
_entity_poly.pdbx_strand_id
1 'polypeptide(L)'
;MALLDALARFNDAHPWSHNAHFHPWLMRQLPRRYDRALDVGCGAGDLVRLLATRARHVHGIDSDERIIGKARELTDPDLPVTFSLADALSYDEDGRYDVITCVAVLHHLPLTETLVRFRRQLAPGGTLVIVGLTREDTRVQTLLGLASVPLNLVTGWVKNRGRTASQRPVAMTAPTRPADVPYTEFAREVRRILPGARLRRRLFWRYALVWKKVRGDVDPGRL
;
A
#
# COMPACT_ATOMS: atom_id res chain seq x y z
N MET A 1 28.63 14.65 7.50
CA MET A 1 28.69 14.07 6.12
C MET A 1 29.06 12.58 6.19
N ALA A 2 30.24 12.20 6.69
CA ALA A 2 30.73 10.81 6.68
C ALA A 2 29.76 9.74 7.27
N LEU A 3 29.02 10.05 8.35
CA LEU A 3 28.08 9.10 8.96
C LEU A 3 26.86 8.85 8.07
N LEU A 4 26.27 9.90 7.48
CA LEU A 4 25.12 9.76 6.58
C LEU A 4 25.47 8.97 5.33
N ASP A 5 26.66 9.21 4.79
CA ASP A 5 27.20 8.47 3.63
C ASP A 5 27.43 6.98 3.97
N ALA A 6 27.89 6.69 5.20
CA ALA A 6 28.06 5.32 5.66
C ALA A 6 26.71 4.60 5.82
N LEU A 7 25.70 5.27 6.37
CA LEU A 7 24.33 4.75 6.49
C LEU A 7 23.69 4.51 5.11
N ALA A 8 23.89 5.43 4.17
CA ALA A 8 23.40 5.27 2.80
C ALA A 8 24.03 4.04 2.12
N ARG A 9 25.37 3.92 2.18
CA ARG A 9 26.07 2.74 1.64
C ARG A 9 25.62 1.43 2.27
N PHE A 10 25.38 1.41 3.59
CA PHE A 10 24.88 0.23 4.27
C PHE A 10 23.47 -0.16 3.78
N ASN A 11 22.56 0.82 3.63
CA ASN A 11 21.21 0.59 3.10
C ASN A 11 21.24 0.09 1.65
N ASP A 12 22.13 0.64 0.82
CA ASP A 12 22.33 0.19 -0.56
C ASP A 12 22.88 -1.23 -0.64
N ALA A 13 23.70 -1.63 0.31
CA ALA A 13 24.25 -2.98 0.41
C ALA A 13 23.22 -4.01 0.95
N HIS A 14 22.21 -3.55 1.72
CA HIS A 14 21.20 -4.41 2.34
C HIS A 14 19.77 -3.93 2.02
N PRO A 15 19.40 -3.83 0.74
CA PRO A 15 18.10 -3.32 0.33
C PRO A 15 16.97 -4.25 0.79
N TRP A 16 15.86 -3.66 1.23
CA TRP A 16 14.66 -4.41 1.54
C TRP A 16 13.41 -3.58 1.30
N SER A 17 12.33 -4.21 0.86
CA SER A 17 11.07 -3.52 0.58
C SER A 17 10.31 -3.23 1.88
N HIS A 18 10.23 -1.94 2.24
CA HIS A 18 9.39 -1.46 3.33
C HIS A 18 7.91 -1.81 3.09
N ASN A 19 7.46 -1.77 1.84
CA ASN A 19 6.09 -2.06 1.47
C ASN A 19 5.77 -3.54 1.70
N ALA A 20 6.61 -4.44 1.21
CA ALA A 20 6.46 -5.89 1.40
C ALA A 20 6.52 -6.31 2.88
N HIS A 21 7.20 -5.54 3.73
CA HIS A 21 7.21 -5.78 5.18
C HIS A 21 5.81 -5.74 5.79
N PHE A 22 4.91 -4.92 5.26
CA PHE A 22 3.55 -4.78 5.76
C PHE A 22 2.58 -5.81 5.19
N HIS A 23 2.92 -6.58 4.16
CA HIS A 23 2.03 -7.58 3.56
C HIS A 23 1.48 -8.59 4.59
N PRO A 24 2.29 -9.21 5.48
CA PRO A 24 1.75 -10.14 6.48
C PRO A 24 0.79 -9.47 7.47
N TRP A 25 1.05 -8.21 7.84
CA TRP A 25 0.13 -7.46 8.69
C TRP A 25 -1.17 -7.13 7.94
N LEU A 26 -1.07 -6.68 6.69
CA LEU A 26 -2.20 -6.36 5.81
C LEU A 26 -3.11 -7.59 5.65
N MET A 27 -2.54 -8.74 5.32
CA MET A 27 -3.28 -9.99 5.18
C MET A 27 -4.05 -10.41 6.46
N ARG A 28 -3.56 -10.02 7.64
CA ARG A 28 -4.28 -10.25 8.92
C ARG A 28 -5.47 -9.31 9.14
N GLN A 29 -5.57 -8.20 8.39
CA GLN A 29 -6.73 -7.30 8.45
C GLN A 29 -7.88 -7.75 7.57
N LEU A 30 -7.61 -8.64 6.61
CA LEU A 30 -8.55 -9.10 5.60
C LEU A 30 -9.34 -10.32 6.07
N PRO A 31 -10.55 -10.55 5.53
CA PRO A 31 -11.28 -11.80 5.70
C PRO A 31 -10.45 -13.01 5.25
N ARG A 32 -10.80 -14.19 5.75
CA ARG A 32 -10.15 -15.43 5.33
C ARG A 32 -10.45 -15.81 3.87
N ARG A 33 -11.64 -15.46 3.37
CA ARG A 33 -12.08 -15.64 1.97
C ARG A 33 -12.91 -14.46 1.54
N TYR A 34 -12.83 -14.11 0.28
CA TYR A 34 -13.60 -13.05 -0.38
C TYR A 34 -13.65 -13.32 -1.88
N ASP A 35 -14.61 -12.73 -2.58
CA ASP A 35 -14.80 -12.98 -4.00
C ASP A 35 -13.88 -12.09 -4.83
N ARG A 36 -13.93 -10.76 -4.65
CA ARG A 36 -13.18 -9.81 -5.49
C ARG A 36 -12.28 -8.91 -4.67
N ALA A 37 -11.02 -8.79 -5.11
CA ALA A 37 -10.08 -7.81 -4.56
C ALA A 37 -9.49 -6.91 -5.65
N LEU A 38 -9.24 -5.64 -5.29
CA LEU A 38 -8.51 -4.66 -6.08
C LEU A 38 -7.25 -4.26 -5.33
N ASP A 39 -6.10 -4.31 -6.00
CA ASP A 39 -4.84 -3.74 -5.50
C ASP A 39 -4.44 -2.54 -6.36
N VAL A 40 -4.49 -1.35 -5.77
CA VAL A 40 -4.22 -0.08 -6.46
C VAL A 40 -2.76 0.32 -6.30
N GLY A 41 -2.07 0.46 -7.45
CA GLY A 41 -0.62 0.60 -7.51
C GLY A 41 0.05 -0.73 -7.17
N CYS A 42 -0.32 -1.77 -7.89
CA CYS A 42 0.06 -3.16 -7.59
C CYS A 42 1.55 -3.46 -7.81
N GLY A 43 2.28 -2.57 -8.48
CA GLY A 43 3.68 -2.77 -8.80
C GLY A 43 3.91 -4.11 -9.53
N ALA A 44 4.92 -4.86 -9.11
CA ALA A 44 5.26 -6.17 -9.67
C ALA A 44 4.33 -7.33 -9.21
N GLY A 45 3.18 -7.01 -8.58
CA GLY A 45 2.14 -7.98 -8.24
C GLY A 45 2.39 -8.81 -6.98
N ASP A 46 3.37 -8.46 -6.13
CA ASP A 46 3.69 -9.26 -4.92
C ASP A 46 2.49 -9.38 -3.98
N LEU A 47 1.78 -8.27 -3.73
CA LEU A 47 0.57 -8.29 -2.89
C LEU A 47 -0.59 -8.96 -3.60
N VAL A 48 -0.73 -8.77 -4.91
CA VAL A 48 -1.78 -9.38 -5.73
C VAL A 48 -1.72 -10.91 -5.62
N ARG A 49 -0.53 -11.51 -5.77
CA ARG A 49 -0.33 -12.96 -5.60
C ARG A 49 -0.68 -13.45 -4.19
N LEU A 50 -0.40 -12.67 -3.16
CA LEU A 50 -0.81 -12.99 -1.78
C LEU A 50 -2.32 -12.92 -1.60
N LEU A 51 -2.98 -11.88 -2.16
CA LEU A 51 -4.44 -11.74 -2.13
C LEU A 51 -5.13 -12.91 -2.82
N ALA A 52 -4.59 -13.39 -3.94
CA ALA A 52 -5.10 -14.53 -4.70
C ALA A 52 -5.18 -15.84 -3.89
N THR A 53 -4.40 -15.98 -2.81
CA THR A 53 -4.51 -17.14 -1.90
C THR A 53 -5.84 -17.21 -1.14
N ARG A 54 -6.64 -16.11 -1.14
CA ARG A 54 -7.90 -15.97 -0.41
C ARG A 54 -9.07 -15.49 -1.26
N ALA A 55 -8.80 -14.90 -2.43
CA ALA A 55 -9.78 -14.33 -3.33
C ALA A 55 -10.19 -15.34 -4.42
N ARG A 56 -11.41 -15.22 -4.94
CA ARG A 56 -11.80 -15.87 -6.19
C ARG A 56 -11.22 -15.15 -7.39
N HIS A 57 -11.07 -13.82 -7.29
CA HIS A 57 -10.45 -13.01 -8.33
C HIS A 57 -9.74 -11.80 -7.71
N VAL A 58 -8.55 -11.50 -8.19
CA VAL A 58 -7.78 -10.31 -7.82
C VAL A 58 -7.46 -9.50 -9.05
N HIS A 59 -7.77 -8.23 -9.01
CA HIS A 59 -7.36 -7.27 -10.02
C HIS A 59 -6.26 -6.37 -9.47
N GLY A 60 -5.12 -6.32 -10.15
CA GLY A 60 -4.03 -5.38 -9.88
C GLY A 60 -4.01 -4.29 -10.94
N ILE A 61 -3.98 -3.02 -10.52
CA ILE A 61 -3.81 -1.90 -11.44
C ILE A 61 -2.56 -1.09 -11.10
N ASP A 62 -1.87 -0.63 -12.11
CA ASP A 62 -0.73 0.30 -11.99
C ASP A 62 -0.67 1.19 -13.24
N SER A 63 -0.10 2.37 -13.11
CA SER A 63 0.07 3.32 -14.21
C SER A 63 1.39 3.17 -14.97
N ASP A 64 2.30 2.31 -14.53
CA ASP A 64 3.58 2.01 -15.20
C ASP A 64 3.45 0.71 -16.02
N GLU A 65 3.47 0.85 -17.36
CA GLU A 65 3.37 -0.28 -18.29
C GLU A 65 4.47 -1.33 -18.09
N ARG A 66 5.70 -0.88 -17.79
CA ARG A 66 6.84 -1.79 -17.59
C ARG A 66 6.64 -2.65 -16.36
N ILE A 67 6.10 -2.06 -15.27
CA ILE A 67 5.88 -2.79 -14.04
C ILE A 67 4.70 -3.76 -14.18
N ILE A 68 3.65 -3.40 -14.94
CA ILE A 68 2.55 -4.31 -15.29
C ILE A 68 3.04 -5.48 -16.12
N GLY A 69 3.91 -5.24 -17.11
CA GLY A 69 4.57 -6.30 -17.87
C GLY A 69 5.30 -7.27 -16.94
N LYS A 70 6.08 -6.72 -16.00
CA LYS A 70 6.82 -7.52 -15.01
C LYS A 70 5.89 -8.28 -14.05
N ALA A 71 4.78 -7.68 -13.62
CA ALA A 71 3.79 -8.34 -12.78
C ALA A 71 3.19 -9.58 -13.48
N ARG A 72 2.88 -9.47 -14.77
CA ARG A 72 2.39 -10.59 -15.59
C ARG A 72 3.43 -11.70 -15.74
N GLU A 73 4.68 -11.34 -16.04
CA GLU A 73 5.79 -12.31 -16.16
C GLU A 73 6.05 -13.11 -14.87
N LEU A 74 5.91 -12.44 -13.71
CA LEU A 74 6.19 -13.04 -12.39
C LEU A 74 5.00 -13.78 -11.80
N THR A 75 3.83 -13.77 -12.45
CA THR A 75 2.60 -14.35 -11.93
C THR A 75 2.25 -15.61 -12.70
N ASP A 76 2.00 -16.70 -11.97
CA ASP A 76 1.53 -17.94 -12.55
C ASP A 76 0.19 -17.71 -13.27
N PRO A 77 0.06 -18.08 -14.56
CA PRO A 77 -1.16 -17.88 -15.34
C PRO A 77 -2.38 -18.62 -14.78
N ASP A 78 -2.19 -19.66 -13.97
CA ASP A 78 -3.27 -20.39 -13.33
C ASP A 78 -3.86 -19.68 -12.08
N LEU A 79 -3.20 -18.63 -11.59
CA LEU A 79 -3.76 -17.83 -10.50
C LEU A 79 -4.95 -17.00 -10.97
N PRO A 80 -5.98 -16.82 -10.12
CA PRO A 80 -7.16 -16.01 -10.43
C PRO A 80 -6.84 -14.50 -10.35
N VAL A 81 -5.92 -14.04 -11.20
CA VAL A 81 -5.36 -12.69 -11.19
C VAL A 81 -5.45 -12.06 -12.56
N THR A 82 -5.81 -10.79 -12.60
CA THR A 82 -5.67 -9.93 -13.79
C THR A 82 -4.87 -8.69 -13.47
N PHE A 83 -4.14 -8.17 -14.47
CA PHE A 83 -3.39 -6.92 -14.35
C PHE A 83 -3.79 -5.96 -15.46
N SER A 84 -4.07 -4.70 -15.13
CA SER A 84 -4.36 -3.65 -16.10
C SER A 84 -3.45 -2.45 -15.92
N LEU A 85 -3.00 -1.92 -17.04
CA LEU A 85 -2.43 -0.58 -17.12
C LEU A 85 -3.58 0.41 -16.96
N ALA A 86 -3.66 1.08 -15.82
CA ALA A 86 -4.75 2.01 -15.54
C ALA A 86 -4.33 3.07 -14.51
N ASP A 87 -4.89 4.27 -14.69
CA ASP A 87 -4.86 5.30 -13.67
C ASP A 87 -5.92 5.02 -12.59
N ALA A 88 -5.52 5.14 -11.32
CA ALA A 88 -6.38 4.84 -10.17
C ALA A 88 -7.65 5.70 -10.11
N LEU A 89 -7.64 6.90 -10.71
CA LEU A 89 -8.78 7.83 -10.71
C LEU A 89 -9.73 7.58 -11.87
N SER A 90 -9.24 7.11 -13.00
CA SER A 90 -10.07 6.83 -14.18
C SER A 90 -10.58 5.39 -14.22
N TYR A 91 -9.94 4.47 -13.47
CA TYR A 91 -10.32 3.07 -13.46
C TYR A 91 -11.71 2.87 -12.83
N ASP A 92 -12.68 2.55 -13.65
CA ASP A 92 -14.06 2.27 -13.25
C ASP A 92 -14.50 0.95 -13.92
N GLU A 93 -14.34 -0.13 -13.19
CA GLU A 93 -14.86 -1.44 -13.60
C GLU A 93 -16.24 -1.65 -13.00
N ASP A 94 -17.14 -2.19 -13.78
CA ASP A 94 -18.47 -2.57 -13.29
C ASP A 94 -18.35 -3.64 -12.20
N GLY A 95 -18.84 -3.28 -11.02
CA GLY A 95 -18.84 -4.16 -9.88
C GLY A 95 -18.09 -3.62 -8.68
N ARG A 96 -18.36 -4.23 -7.53
CA ARG A 96 -17.80 -3.82 -6.25
C ARG A 96 -16.79 -4.85 -5.77
N TYR A 97 -15.82 -4.37 -5.00
CA TYR A 97 -14.78 -5.20 -4.40
C TYR A 97 -15.06 -5.47 -2.93
N ASP A 98 -14.85 -6.70 -2.48
CA ASP A 98 -14.89 -7.05 -1.05
C ASP A 98 -13.65 -6.54 -0.32
N VAL A 99 -12.54 -6.42 -1.06
CA VAL A 99 -11.26 -5.94 -0.54
C VAL A 99 -10.67 -4.94 -1.52
N ILE A 100 -10.24 -3.78 -1.00
CA ILE A 100 -9.39 -2.84 -1.73
C ILE A 100 -8.12 -2.63 -0.92
N THR A 101 -6.97 -2.74 -1.60
CA THR A 101 -5.65 -2.46 -1.02
C THR A 101 -4.93 -1.35 -1.79
N CYS A 102 -4.16 -0.53 -1.07
CA CYS A 102 -3.34 0.52 -1.66
C CYS A 102 -2.07 0.70 -0.81
N VAL A 103 -0.91 0.30 -1.34
CA VAL A 103 0.35 0.30 -0.59
C VAL A 103 1.35 1.23 -1.23
N ALA A 104 1.71 2.30 -0.50
CA ALA A 104 2.67 3.33 -0.92
C ALA A 104 2.31 4.06 -2.23
N VAL A 105 1.02 4.24 -2.51
CA VAL A 105 0.53 4.90 -3.73
C VAL A 105 -0.33 6.13 -3.41
N LEU A 106 -1.15 6.08 -2.35
CA LEU A 106 -2.14 7.14 -2.07
C LEU A 106 -1.54 8.56 -1.99
N HIS A 107 -0.28 8.72 -1.58
CA HIS A 107 0.40 10.02 -1.54
C HIS A 107 0.76 10.60 -2.92
N HIS A 108 0.58 9.84 -3.99
CA HIS A 108 0.70 10.30 -5.38
C HIS A 108 -0.63 10.77 -5.96
N LEU A 109 -1.75 10.52 -5.27
CA LEU A 109 -3.11 10.72 -5.76
C LEU A 109 -3.82 11.85 -5.01
N PRO A 110 -4.81 12.52 -5.61
CA PRO A 110 -5.69 13.45 -4.92
C PRO A 110 -6.44 12.75 -3.78
N LEU A 111 -6.12 13.11 -2.54
CA LEU A 111 -6.56 12.37 -1.35
C LEU A 111 -8.07 12.20 -1.25
N THR A 112 -8.80 13.31 -1.30
CA THR A 112 -10.26 13.33 -1.15
C THR A 112 -10.96 12.48 -2.20
N GLU A 113 -10.64 12.73 -3.46
CA GLU A 113 -11.24 12.04 -4.60
C GLU A 113 -10.98 10.53 -4.55
N THR A 114 -9.73 10.15 -4.26
CA THR A 114 -9.33 8.73 -4.16
C THR A 114 -10.07 8.02 -3.02
N LEU A 115 -10.18 8.64 -1.84
CA LEU A 115 -10.89 8.03 -0.70
C LEU A 115 -12.39 7.88 -0.99
N VAL A 116 -13.02 8.87 -1.62
CA VAL A 116 -14.43 8.82 -2.04
C VAL A 116 -14.63 7.69 -3.05
N ARG A 117 -13.71 7.56 -4.01
CA ARG A 117 -13.76 6.50 -5.02
C ARG A 117 -13.63 5.12 -4.39
N PHE A 118 -12.65 4.90 -3.51
CA PHE A 118 -12.50 3.63 -2.80
C PHE A 118 -13.74 3.27 -1.98
N ARG A 119 -14.34 4.26 -1.29
CA ARG A 119 -15.61 4.07 -0.58
C ARG A 119 -16.73 3.61 -1.52
N ARG A 120 -16.83 4.22 -2.72
CA ARG A 120 -17.84 3.87 -3.72
C ARG A 120 -17.61 2.47 -4.29
N GLN A 121 -16.39 2.15 -4.69
CA GLN A 121 -16.01 0.86 -5.28
C GLN A 121 -16.07 -0.32 -4.29
N LEU A 122 -16.00 -0.05 -2.99
CA LEU A 122 -16.07 -1.10 -1.98
C LEU A 122 -17.48 -1.62 -1.81
N ALA A 123 -17.66 -2.94 -1.77
CA ALA A 123 -18.93 -3.60 -1.48
C ALA A 123 -19.41 -3.31 -0.05
N PRO A 124 -20.71 -3.36 0.24
CA PRO A 124 -21.23 -3.33 1.61
C PRO A 124 -20.60 -4.45 2.45
N GLY A 125 -20.00 -4.09 3.58
CA GLY A 125 -19.24 -5.02 4.42
C GLY A 125 -17.79 -5.27 3.97
N GLY A 126 -17.38 -4.71 2.83
CA GLY A 126 -16.02 -4.81 2.31
C GLY A 126 -14.99 -4.11 3.17
N THR A 127 -13.71 -4.41 2.94
CA THR A 127 -12.58 -3.94 3.74
C THR A 127 -11.57 -3.18 2.87
N LEU A 128 -11.27 -1.94 3.26
CA LEU A 128 -10.20 -1.11 2.69
C LEU A 128 -8.99 -1.17 3.60
N VAL A 129 -7.81 -1.46 3.05
CA VAL A 129 -6.54 -1.40 3.77
C VAL A 129 -5.55 -0.56 2.98
N ILE A 130 -5.05 0.50 3.61
CA ILE A 130 -4.02 1.37 3.04
C ILE A 130 -2.80 1.40 3.93
N VAL A 131 -1.63 1.25 3.35
CA VAL A 131 -0.33 1.52 3.98
C VAL A 131 0.37 2.60 3.16
N GLY A 132 0.68 3.72 3.76
CA GLY A 132 1.21 4.85 2.99
C GLY A 132 2.15 5.75 3.78
N LEU A 133 2.51 6.87 3.17
CA LEU A 133 3.35 7.91 3.73
C LEU A 133 2.55 9.20 3.88
N THR A 134 2.92 9.98 4.88
CA THR A 134 2.48 11.37 5.06
C THR A 134 3.68 12.20 5.43
N ARG A 135 3.59 13.52 5.22
CA ARG A 135 4.59 14.43 5.78
C ARG A 135 4.51 14.40 7.31
N GLU A 136 5.66 14.33 7.95
CA GLU A 136 5.74 14.38 9.41
C GLU A 136 5.38 15.78 9.92
N ASP A 137 4.44 15.85 10.86
CA ASP A 137 3.98 17.08 11.47
C ASP A 137 3.76 16.97 12.99
N THR A 138 4.16 15.83 13.58
CA THR A 138 3.97 15.58 15.01
C THR A 138 5.23 15.00 15.67
N ARG A 139 5.47 15.36 16.94
CA ARG A 139 6.59 14.82 17.74
C ARG A 139 6.61 13.29 17.80
N VAL A 140 5.45 12.66 17.82
CA VAL A 140 5.34 11.18 17.80
C VAL A 140 5.89 10.59 16.50
N GLN A 141 5.63 11.23 15.36
CA GLN A 141 6.21 10.77 14.07
C GLN A 141 7.71 10.95 14.05
N THR A 142 8.23 12.08 14.54
CA THR A 142 9.67 12.32 14.63
C THR A 142 10.35 11.25 15.51
N LEU A 143 9.77 10.89 16.66
CA LEU A 143 10.30 9.82 17.52
C LEU A 143 10.27 8.45 16.83
N LEU A 144 9.16 8.12 16.15
CA LEU A 144 9.06 6.87 15.37
C LEU A 144 10.04 6.88 14.19
N GLY A 145 10.25 8.02 13.56
CA GLY A 145 11.23 8.21 12.48
C GLY A 145 12.66 7.95 12.98
N LEU A 146 13.03 8.56 14.11
CA LEU A 146 14.33 8.34 14.74
C LEU A 146 14.54 6.86 15.13
N ALA A 147 13.54 6.21 15.71
CA ALA A 147 13.59 4.78 16.02
C ALA A 147 13.67 3.90 14.75
N SER A 148 13.09 4.37 13.65
CA SER A 148 13.11 3.65 12.38
C SER A 148 14.49 3.58 11.75
N VAL A 149 15.37 4.54 12.01
CA VAL A 149 16.75 4.57 11.43
C VAL A 149 17.54 3.31 11.84
N PRO A 150 17.81 3.04 13.12
CA PRO A 150 18.56 1.84 13.52
C PRO A 150 17.81 0.55 13.17
N LEU A 151 16.47 0.53 13.32
CA LEU A 151 15.65 -0.63 12.97
C LEU A 151 15.69 -0.94 11.48
N ASN A 152 15.80 0.07 10.62
CA ASN A 152 15.94 -0.11 9.17
C ASN A 152 17.26 -0.83 8.83
N LEU A 153 18.36 -0.44 9.46
CA LEU A 153 19.65 -1.08 9.25
C LEU A 153 19.63 -2.55 9.69
N VAL A 154 19.14 -2.80 10.92
CA VAL A 154 19.02 -4.17 11.46
C VAL A 154 18.10 -5.02 10.60
N THR A 155 16.95 -4.49 10.18
CA THR A 155 16.00 -5.23 9.34
C THR A 155 16.59 -5.53 7.97
N GLY A 156 17.27 -4.57 7.35
CA GLY A 156 17.98 -4.78 6.09
C GLY A 156 19.03 -5.88 6.20
N TRP A 157 19.86 -5.83 7.24
CA TRP A 157 20.87 -6.86 7.50
C TRP A 157 20.26 -8.26 7.71
N VAL A 158 19.24 -8.37 8.56
CA VAL A 158 18.56 -9.65 8.84
C VAL A 158 17.90 -10.22 7.59
N LYS A 159 17.16 -9.38 6.83
CA LYS A 159 16.47 -9.82 5.60
C LYS A 159 17.44 -10.28 4.51
N ASN A 160 18.60 -9.70 4.43
CA ASN A 160 19.67 -10.11 3.54
C ASN A 160 20.59 -11.20 4.16
N ARG A 161 20.26 -11.71 5.36
CA ARG A 161 21.06 -12.72 6.09
C ARG A 161 22.52 -12.31 6.27
N GLY A 162 22.78 -11.03 6.52
CA GLY A 162 24.09 -10.45 6.66
C GLY A 162 24.92 -10.40 5.36
N ARG A 163 24.33 -10.73 4.21
CA ARG A 163 25.01 -10.70 2.91
C ARG A 163 24.66 -9.42 2.16
N THR A 164 25.58 -8.91 1.38
CA THR A 164 25.32 -7.82 0.44
C THR A 164 24.45 -8.33 -0.70
N ALA A 165 23.36 -7.63 -0.99
CA ALA A 165 22.48 -8.00 -2.10
C ALA A 165 23.14 -7.65 -3.44
N SER A 166 23.08 -8.58 -4.40
CA SER A 166 23.61 -8.37 -5.75
C SER A 166 22.69 -7.48 -6.61
N GLN A 167 21.39 -7.43 -6.28
CA GLN A 167 20.39 -6.63 -7.02
C GLN A 167 19.35 -6.07 -6.05
N ARG A 168 18.82 -4.89 -6.38
CA ARG A 168 17.65 -4.32 -5.67
C ARG A 168 16.39 -5.10 -6.03
N PRO A 169 15.48 -5.37 -5.06
CA PRO A 169 14.16 -5.95 -5.37
C PRO A 169 13.42 -5.10 -6.40
N VAL A 170 12.72 -5.74 -7.33
CA VAL A 170 11.94 -5.07 -8.40
C VAL A 170 10.94 -4.07 -7.81
N ALA A 171 10.32 -4.40 -6.67
CA ALA A 171 9.42 -3.50 -5.95
C ALA A 171 10.08 -2.18 -5.44
N MET A 172 11.40 -2.04 -5.53
CA MET A 172 12.14 -0.83 -5.13
C MET A 172 12.59 0.01 -6.33
N THR A 173 12.21 -0.36 -7.55
CA THR A 173 12.59 0.37 -8.78
C THR A 173 11.57 1.44 -9.17
N ALA A 174 10.40 1.48 -8.53
CA ALA A 174 9.39 2.50 -8.78
C ALA A 174 9.89 3.89 -8.37
N PRO A 175 9.54 4.95 -9.14
CA PRO A 175 9.83 6.32 -8.75
C PRO A 175 9.22 6.66 -7.38
N THR A 176 10.02 7.25 -6.49
CA THR A 176 9.53 7.70 -5.18
C THR A 176 9.28 9.20 -5.20
N ARG A 177 8.11 9.62 -4.71
CA ARG A 177 7.78 11.03 -4.48
C ARG A 177 7.57 11.23 -2.98
N PRO A 178 8.09 12.31 -2.39
CA PRO A 178 7.77 12.66 -1.01
C PRO A 178 6.27 12.86 -0.82
N ALA A 179 5.77 12.54 0.36
CA ALA A 179 4.39 12.85 0.72
C ALA A 179 4.27 14.32 1.12
N ASP A 180 3.37 15.05 0.46
CA ASP A 180 3.17 16.49 0.70
C ASP A 180 2.14 16.75 1.81
N VAL A 181 1.16 15.85 2.00
CA VAL A 181 0.06 16.01 2.96
C VAL A 181 0.52 15.72 4.39
N PRO A 182 0.34 16.66 5.35
CA PRO A 182 0.62 16.42 6.76
C PRO A 182 -0.28 15.33 7.34
N TYR A 183 0.23 14.56 8.29
CA TYR A 183 -0.55 13.49 8.92
C TYR A 183 -1.83 13.99 9.60
N THR A 184 -1.81 15.15 10.21
CA THR A 184 -2.99 15.73 10.89
C THR A 184 -4.10 16.08 9.91
N GLU A 185 -3.75 16.65 8.76
CA GLU A 185 -4.69 16.93 7.67
C GLU A 185 -5.23 15.63 7.06
N PHE A 186 -4.35 14.70 6.72
CA PHE A 186 -4.69 13.36 6.24
C PHE A 186 -5.68 12.66 7.20
N ALA A 187 -5.40 12.68 8.50
CA ALA A 187 -6.25 12.04 9.50
C ALA A 187 -7.63 12.69 9.62
N ARG A 188 -7.73 14.00 9.43
CA ARG A 188 -9.00 14.75 9.41
C ARG A 188 -9.83 14.32 8.22
N GLU A 189 -9.23 14.29 7.04
CA GLU A 189 -9.90 13.93 5.79
C GLU A 189 -10.36 12.47 5.80
N VAL A 190 -9.52 11.56 6.27
CA VAL A 190 -9.88 10.14 6.46
C VAL A 190 -11.12 10.00 7.36
N ARG A 191 -11.16 10.68 8.52
CA ARG A 191 -12.32 10.59 9.42
C ARG A 191 -13.59 11.15 8.81
N ARG A 192 -13.48 12.18 7.97
CA ARG A 192 -14.61 12.80 7.27
C ARG A 192 -15.21 11.88 6.21
N ILE A 193 -14.38 11.20 5.41
CA ILE A 193 -14.83 10.38 4.27
C ILE A 193 -15.11 8.95 4.69
N LEU A 194 -14.32 8.40 5.61
CA LEU A 194 -14.36 7.02 6.06
C LEU A 194 -14.65 6.97 7.58
N PRO A 195 -15.88 7.26 8.02
CA PRO A 195 -16.21 7.26 9.45
C PRO A 195 -15.93 5.87 10.05
N GLY A 196 -15.34 5.86 11.24
CA GLY A 196 -14.93 4.62 11.91
C GLY A 196 -13.62 3.99 11.40
N ALA A 197 -12.91 4.64 10.48
CA ALA A 197 -11.60 4.16 10.03
C ALA A 197 -10.59 4.09 11.17
N ARG A 198 -9.88 2.99 11.25
CA ARG A 198 -8.77 2.79 12.19
C ARG A 198 -7.48 3.24 11.53
N LEU A 199 -6.96 4.37 11.98
CA LEU A 199 -5.73 4.97 11.49
C LEU A 199 -4.64 4.88 12.57
N ARG A 200 -3.47 4.33 12.22
CA ARG A 200 -2.33 4.17 13.14
C ARG A 200 -1.03 4.57 12.46
N ARG A 201 -0.18 5.29 13.17
CA ARG A 201 1.22 5.49 12.79
C ARG A 201 2.00 4.19 12.97
N ARG A 202 2.95 3.95 12.09
CA ARG A 202 3.79 2.76 12.06
C ARG A 202 5.27 3.15 11.98
N LEU A 203 6.14 2.20 12.26
CA LEU A 203 7.57 2.32 11.99
C LEU A 203 7.85 2.46 10.49
N PHE A 204 9.08 2.78 10.16
CA PHE A 204 9.55 2.95 8.78
C PHE A 204 8.76 4.01 8.01
N TRP A 205 8.44 5.13 8.70
CA TRP A 205 7.76 6.31 8.13
C TRP A 205 6.42 5.99 7.47
N ARG A 206 5.70 5.00 8.00
CA ARG A 206 4.42 4.57 7.45
C ARG A 206 3.26 4.90 8.37
N TYR A 207 2.08 5.04 7.77
CA TYR A 207 0.80 4.87 8.46
C TYR A 207 0.09 3.63 7.93
N ALA A 208 -0.84 3.14 8.70
CA ALA A 208 -1.74 2.06 8.34
C ALA A 208 -3.18 2.49 8.60
N LEU A 209 -4.03 2.35 7.61
CA LEU A 209 -5.46 2.63 7.65
C LEU A 209 -6.22 1.34 7.35
N VAL A 210 -7.21 1.04 8.17
CA VAL A 210 -8.17 -0.05 7.94
C VAL A 210 -9.57 0.52 8.11
N TRP A 211 -10.40 0.36 7.10
CA TRP A 211 -11.79 0.74 7.14
C TRP A 211 -12.68 -0.38 6.63
N LYS A 212 -13.81 -0.57 7.28
CA LYS A 212 -14.82 -1.55 6.88
C LYS A 212 -16.11 -0.82 6.56
N LYS A 213 -16.60 -0.94 5.33
CA LYS A 213 -17.85 -0.34 4.90
C LYS A 213 -19.02 -0.99 5.62
N VAL A 214 -19.86 -0.19 6.26
CA VAL A 214 -21.06 -0.69 6.94
C VAL A 214 -22.07 -1.20 5.90
N ARG A 215 -22.79 -2.28 6.19
CA ARG A 215 -23.74 -2.88 5.24
C ARG A 215 -24.91 -1.96 4.83
N GLY A 216 -25.20 -0.91 5.59
CA GLY A 216 -26.23 0.10 5.31
C GLY A 216 -25.68 1.46 4.87
N ASP A 217 -24.38 1.56 4.57
CA ASP A 217 -23.77 2.83 4.19
C ASP A 217 -24.22 3.25 2.78
N VAL A 218 -25.17 4.18 2.76
CA VAL A 218 -25.70 4.77 1.51
C VAL A 218 -24.63 5.72 0.95
N ASP A 219 -24.30 5.56 -0.32
CA ASP A 219 -23.36 6.41 -1.03
C ASP A 219 -23.92 7.83 -1.13
N PRO A 220 -23.27 8.87 -0.54
CA PRO A 220 -23.80 10.23 -0.56
C PRO A 220 -23.88 10.87 -1.96
N GLY A 221 -23.47 10.18 -3.01
CA GLY A 221 -23.53 10.60 -4.42
C GLY A 221 -24.66 9.97 -5.25
N ARG A 222 -25.66 9.33 -4.62
CA ARG A 222 -26.83 8.74 -5.28
C ARG A 222 -28.15 9.47 -4.91
N LEU A 223 -28.10 10.78 -4.77
CA LEU A 223 -29.30 11.65 -4.73
C LEU A 223 -29.33 12.51 -5.98
#